data_9563281f7a2f62cf27ac7673582d98a6
#
_entry.id   9563281f7a2f62cf27ac7673582d98a6
#
_cell.length_a   1.000
_cell.length_b   1.000
_cell.length_c   1.000
_cell.angle_alpha   90.00
_cell.angle_beta   90.00
_cell.angle_gamma   90.00
#
_symmetry.space_group_name_H-M   'P 1'
#
loop_
_entity.id
_entity.type
_entity.pdbx_description
1 polymer ?
#
loop_
_entity_poly.entity_id
_entity_poly.type
_entity_poly.pdbx_seq_one_letter_code
_entity_poly.pdbx_strand_id
1 'polypeptide(L)'
;MLTQASSSDPFVNADGAVPLAGLTDGRDGRLYGVASTGGSKGLGTVFAYDPVGGVFTVFHNFDGNQGGQPSGELRLGQDGKLYGTASTGGTNDSGNATLYGTIFSIARDGTGFTSIYSFKGSDGSTPTGQLLQLNPTTFVGITQSGGRCSQGTVYQLSLTGATTKGVTNCGRKKDSGGGAVAPALLLVLLVAGLVRRATVR
;
A
#
# COMPACT_ATOMS: atom_id res chain seq x y z
N MET A 1 -13.73 13.90 -14.01
CA MET A 1 -14.97 13.15 -14.25
C MET A 1 -14.55 11.84 -14.91
N LEU A 2 -14.67 10.70 -14.23
CA LEU A 2 -14.29 9.43 -14.81
C LEU A 2 -15.18 9.17 -16.02
N THR A 3 -14.61 9.00 -17.20
CA THR A 3 -15.35 8.77 -18.43
C THR A 3 -15.96 7.38 -18.42
N GLN A 4 -17.21 7.26 -18.89
CA GLN A 4 -17.81 5.93 -19.10
C GLN A 4 -17.12 5.25 -20.30
N ALA A 5 -16.75 4.00 -20.10
CA ALA A 5 -16.15 3.20 -21.15
C ALA A 5 -17.12 3.02 -22.32
N SER A 6 -16.64 3.22 -23.54
CA SER A 6 -17.30 2.86 -24.78
C SER A 6 -17.01 1.42 -25.21
N SER A 7 -16.66 0.51 -24.28
CA SER A 7 -16.44 -0.90 -24.59
C SER A 7 -17.70 -1.72 -24.35
N SER A 8 -17.90 -2.76 -25.11
CA SER A 8 -19.01 -3.71 -25.00
C SER A 8 -19.01 -4.51 -23.68
N ASP A 9 -18.03 -4.30 -22.83
CA ASP A 9 -17.96 -4.86 -21.49
C ASP A 9 -18.27 -3.74 -20.47
N PRO A 10 -19.44 -3.78 -19.79
CA PRO A 10 -19.84 -2.77 -18.83
C PRO A 10 -18.95 -2.69 -17.58
N PHE A 11 -17.99 -3.59 -17.43
CA PHE A 11 -17.09 -3.63 -16.27
C PHE A 11 -15.69 -3.07 -16.54
N VAL A 12 -15.35 -2.72 -17.78
CA VAL A 12 -14.03 -2.16 -18.14
C VAL A 12 -14.14 -0.64 -18.31
N ASN A 13 -13.92 0.10 -17.24
CA ASN A 13 -13.63 1.52 -17.32
C ASN A 13 -12.11 1.72 -17.47
N ALA A 14 -11.64 2.20 -18.62
CA ALA A 14 -10.22 2.36 -18.91
C ALA A 14 -9.49 3.28 -17.92
N ASP A 15 -10.18 4.27 -17.38
CA ASP A 15 -9.65 5.24 -16.41
C ASP A 15 -9.59 4.68 -14.98
N GLY A 16 -10.18 3.51 -14.75
CA GLY A 16 -10.40 2.95 -13.43
C GLY A 16 -11.79 3.24 -12.90
N ALA A 17 -12.22 2.45 -11.92
CA ALA A 17 -13.49 2.57 -11.24
C ALA A 17 -13.33 2.30 -9.75
N VAL A 18 -14.32 2.73 -8.96
CA VAL A 18 -14.36 2.52 -7.51
C VAL A 18 -13.11 3.13 -6.82
N PRO A 19 -12.93 4.47 -6.83
CA PRO A 19 -11.87 5.14 -6.07
C PRO A 19 -12.25 5.13 -4.57
N LEU A 20 -11.69 4.19 -3.82
CA LEU A 20 -11.99 4.01 -2.38
C LEU A 20 -11.10 4.85 -1.47
N ALA A 21 -9.96 5.31 -1.98
CA ALA A 21 -8.96 6.03 -1.19
C ALA A 21 -9.05 7.55 -1.41
N GLY A 22 -8.46 8.32 -0.50
CA GLY A 22 -8.25 9.75 -0.64
C GLY A 22 -7.26 10.09 -1.76
N LEU A 23 -7.16 11.38 -2.09
CA LEU A 23 -6.20 11.91 -3.03
C LEU A 23 -4.96 12.42 -2.29
N THR A 24 -3.80 12.16 -2.86
CA THR A 24 -2.50 12.61 -2.34
C THR A 24 -2.04 13.84 -3.12
N ASP A 25 -1.72 14.93 -2.42
CA ASP A 25 -1.08 16.10 -3.02
C ASP A 25 0.36 15.76 -3.44
N GLY A 26 0.64 15.84 -4.73
CA GLY A 26 1.97 15.59 -5.29
C GLY A 26 2.98 16.71 -5.05
N ARG A 27 2.55 17.87 -4.54
CA ARG A 27 3.36 19.09 -4.39
C ARG A 27 3.97 19.58 -5.72
N ASP A 28 3.35 19.21 -6.82
CA ASP A 28 3.70 19.60 -8.19
C ASP A 28 2.49 20.15 -8.95
N GLY A 29 1.42 20.47 -8.22
CA GLY A 29 0.15 20.96 -8.77
C GLY A 29 -0.82 19.86 -9.17
N ARG A 30 -0.43 18.58 -9.03
CA ARG A 30 -1.28 17.42 -9.34
C ARG A 30 -1.71 16.68 -8.09
N LEU A 31 -2.87 16.07 -8.18
CA LEU A 31 -3.43 15.15 -7.21
C LEU A 31 -3.28 13.71 -7.74
N TYR A 32 -2.92 12.78 -6.87
CA TYR A 32 -2.68 11.40 -7.22
C TYR A 32 -3.62 10.48 -6.46
N GLY A 33 -4.10 9.45 -7.13
CA GLY A 33 -5.02 8.51 -6.53
C GLY A 33 -4.95 7.13 -7.14
N VAL A 34 -5.78 6.25 -6.60
CA VAL A 34 -5.96 4.88 -7.09
C VAL A 34 -7.44 4.59 -7.30
N ALA A 35 -7.73 3.76 -8.27
CA ALA A 35 -9.05 3.15 -8.45
C ALA A 35 -8.92 1.64 -8.28
N SER A 36 -9.77 1.02 -7.44
CA SER A 36 -9.62 -0.39 -7.07
C SER A 36 -10.03 -1.36 -8.17
N THR A 37 -10.81 -0.93 -9.13
CA THR A 37 -11.25 -1.74 -10.28
C THR A 37 -11.10 -0.95 -11.57
N GLY A 38 -11.46 -1.57 -12.70
CA GLY A 38 -11.27 -0.95 -14.01
C GLY A 38 -9.80 -0.99 -14.46
N GLY A 39 -9.43 -0.15 -15.42
CA GLY A 39 -8.17 -0.27 -16.14
C GLY A 39 -8.18 -1.42 -17.14
N SER A 40 -7.08 -1.64 -17.86
CA SER A 40 -6.99 -2.60 -18.98
C SER A 40 -7.25 -4.07 -18.59
N LYS A 41 -7.12 -4.44 -17.33
CA LYS A 41 -7.34 -5.80 -16.79
C LYS A 41 -8.46 -5.87 -15.75
N GLY A 42 -9.18 -4.78 -15.49
CA GLY A 42 -10.20 -4.74 -14.44
C GLY A 42 -9.66 -4.74 -13.00
N LEU A 43 -8.35 -4.70 -12.83
CA LEU A 43 -7.66 -4.87 -11.54
C LEU A 43 -7.26 -3.54 -10.88
N GLY A 44 -7.72 -2.42 -11.44
CA GLY A 44 -7.48 -1.09 -10.88
C GLY A 44 -6.37 -0.33 -11.58
N THR A 45 -6.25 0.94 -11.20
CA THR A 45 -5.31 1.89 -11.79
C THR A 45 -4.65 2.77 -10.74
N VAL A 46 -3.49 3.33 -11.10
CA VAL A 46 -2.93 4.53 -10.47
C VAL A 46 -3.13 5.69 -11.43
N PHE A 47 -3.61 6.82 -10.95
CA PHE A 47 -3.89 7.98 -11.78
C PHE A 47 -3.36 9.29 -11.18
N ALA A 48 -3.19 10.29 -12.04
CA ALA A 48 -2.99 11.68 -11.69
C ALA A 48 -4.15 12.54 -12.20
N TYR A 49 -4.46 13.60 -11.46
CA TYR A 49 -5.43 14.62 -11.85
C TYR A 49 -4.80 16.01 -11.71
N ASP A 50 -4.83 16.79 -12.78
CA ASP A 50 -4.49 18.20 -12.77
C ASP A 50 -5.76 19.01 -12.50
N PRO A 51 -5.92 19.63 -11.31
CA PRO A 51 -7.11 20.36 -10.97
C PRO A 51 -7.26 21.70 -11.73
N VAL A 52 -6.16 22.25 -12.27
CA VAL A 52 -6.18 23.50 -13.03
C VAL A 52 -6.55 23.25 -14.48
N GLY A 53 -5.89 22.27 -15.12
CA GLY A 53 -6.16 21.90 -16.51
C GLY A 53 -7.37 20.97 -16.68
N GLY A 54 -7.89 20.40 -15.60
CA GLY A 54 -8.97 19.39 -15.66
C GLY A 54 -8.53 18.07 -16.30
N VAL A 55 -7.22 17.79 -16.35
CA VAL A 55 -6.65 16.64 -17.05
C VAL A 55 -6.54 15.46 -16.11
N PHE A 56 -7.16 14.34 -16.49
CA PHE A 56 -7.02 13.04 -15.83
C PHE A 56 -6.09 12.14 -16.64
N THR A 57 -5.13 11.51 -16.00
CA THR A 57 -4.13 10.64 -16.65
C THR A 57 -3.95 9.36 -15.88
N VAL A 58 -4.14 8.21 -16.54
CA VAL A 58 -3.80 6.90 -15.97
C VAL A 58 -2.30 6.67 -16.11
N PHE A 59 -1.63 6.43 -14.99
CA PHE A 59 -0.19 6.19 -14.93
C PHE A 59 0.16 4.71 -14.95
N HIS A 60 -0.71 3.88 -14.36
CA HIS A 60 -0.47 2.45 -14.31
C HIS A 60 -1.79 1.68 -14.31
N ASN A 61 -1.80 0.56 -15.01
CA ASN A 61 -2.88 -0.43 -14.99
C ASN A 61 -2.36 -1.69 -14.29
N PHE A 62 -2.99 -2.09 -13.21
CA PHE A 62 -2.61 -3.31 -12.51
C PHE A 62 -2.92 -4.56 -13.36
N ASP A 63 -2.00 -5.54 -13.33
CA ASP A 63 -2.05 -6.75 -14.15
C ASP A 63 -2.22 -8.06 -13.35
N GLY A 64 -2.23 -7.96 -12.03
CA GLY A 64 -2.30 -9.07 -11.10
C GLY A 64 -0.92 -9.55 -10.64
N ASN A 65 0.09 -9.62 -11.51
CA ASN A 65 1.44 -10.02 -11.13
C ASN A 65 2.13 -8.97 -10.27
N GLN A 66 1.93 -7.71 -10.59
CA GLN A 66 2.46 -6.57 -9.84
C GLN A 66 1.52 -6.07 -8.74
N GLY A 67 0.41 -6.75 -8.55
CA GLY A 67 -0.66 -6.40 -7.63
C GLY A 67 -1.99 -6.16 -8.34
N GLY A 68 -3.03 -5.94 -7.56
CA GLY A 68 -4.37 -5.60 -8.03
C GLY A 68 -5.22 -5.04 -6.89
N GLN A 69 -6.32 -4.41 -7.26
CA GLN A 69 -7.28 -3.83 -6.33
C GLN A 69 -6.64 -2.88 -5.30
N PRO A 70 -5.94 -1.82 -5.74
CA PRO A 70 -5.39 -0.84 -4.82
C PRO A 70 -6.52 -0.16 -4.05
N SER A 71 -6.39 -0.04 -2.73
CA SER A 71 -7.45 0.47 -1.86
C SER A 71 -6.96 1.49 -0.83
N GLY A 72 -5.64 1.64 -0.67
CA GLY A 72 -5.02 2.60 0.23
C GLY A 72 -4.69 3.92 -0.47
N GLU A 73 -4.81 5.03 0.26
CA GLU A 73 -4.31 6.32 -0.20
C GLU A 73 -2.80 6.25 -0.48
N LEU A 74 -2.35 6.90 -1.55
CA LEU A 74 -0.93 6.96 -1.88
C LEU A 74 -0.16 7.80 -0.84
N ARG A 75 1.10 7.47 -0.63
CA ARG A 75 2.01 8.25 0.19
C ARG A 75 3.09 8.87 -0.69
N LEU A 76 3.20 10.19 -0.70
CA LEU A 76 4.36 10.86 -1.28
C LEU A 76 5.57 10.65 -0.36
N GLY A 77 6.55 9.91 -0.85
CA GLY A 77 7.80 9.64 -0.15
C GLY A 77 8.75 10.83 -0.14
N GLN A 78 9.71 10.81 0.77
CA GLN A 78 10.76 11.85 0.85
C GLN A 78 11.68 11.85 -0.37
N ASP A 79 11.73 10.76 -1.12
CA ASP A 79 12.46 10.63 -2.40
C ASP A 79 11.65 11.13 -3.61
N GLY A 80 10.45 11.66 -3.38
CA GLY A 80 9.57 12.19 -4.41
C GLY A 80 8.76 11.16 -5.19
N LYS A 81 8.85 9.87 -4.87
CA LYS A 81 8.01 8.82 -5.43
C LYS A 81 6.70 8.67 -4.66
N LEU A 82 5.71 8.12 -5.31
CA LEU A 82 4.44 7.71 -4.70
C LEU A 82 4.54 6.25 -4.30
N TYR A 83 4.06 5.94 -3.10
CA TYR A 83 4.02 4.60 -2.53
C TYR A 83 2.59 4.21 -2.22
N GLY A 84 2.23 2.97 -2.52
CA GLY A 84 0.89 2.47 -2.28
C GLY A 84 0.85 0.98 -2.02
N THR A 85 -0.34 0.48 -1.73
CA THR A 85 -0.63 -0.93 -1.49
C THR A 85 -1.71 -1.41 -2.46
N ALA A 86 -1.55 -2.64 -2.94
CA ALA A 86 -2.55 -3.36 -3.71
C ALA A 86 -3.00 -4.58 -2.91
N SER A 87 -4.31 -4.72 -2.69
CA SER A 87 -4.86 -5.71 -1.75
C SER A 87 -4.78 -7.15 -2.25
N THR A 88 -4.62 -7.35 -3.56
CA THR A 88 -4.53 -8.66 -4.19
C THR A 88 -3.34 -8.75 -5.12
N GLY A 89 -3.09 -9.94 -5.69
CA GLY A 89 -2.02 -10.17 -6.64
C GLY A 89 -0.65 -10.25 -6.00
N GLY A 90 0.38 -10.11 -6.83
CA GLY A 90 1.78 -10.28 -6.49
C GLY A 90 2.35 -11.61 -6.98
N THR A 91 3.65 -11.78 -6.80
CA THR A 91 4.38 -13.01 -7.16
C THR A 91 5.20 -13.51 -5.98
N ASN A 92 5.38 -14.84 -5.88
CA ASN A 92 6.32 -15.42 -4.91
C ASN A 92 7.77 -15.37 -5.44
N ASP A 93 8.71 -15.84 -4.62
CA ASP A 93 10.14 -15.86 -4.96
C ASP A 93 10.47 -16.71 -6.20
N SER A 94 9.57 -17.61 -6.62
CA SER A 94 9.67 -18.41 -7.84
C SER A 94 8.96 -17.77 -9.04
N GLY A 95 8.44 -16.53 -8.90
CA GLY A 95 7.72 -15.82 -9.95
C GLY A 95 6.28 -16.29 -10.18
N ASN A 96 5.76 -17.21 -9.37
CA ASN A 96 4.37 -17.65 -9.49
C ASN A 96 3.42 -16.62 -8.87
N ALA A 97 2.28 -16.39 -9.53
CA ALA A 97 1.25 -15.48 -9.05
C ALA A 97 0.77 -15.85 -7.65
N THR A 98 0.57 -14.84 -6.81
CA THR A 98 -0.03 -14.94 -5.49
C THR A 98 -1.27 -14.05 -5.41
N LEU A 99 -2.01 -14.17 -4.29
CA LEU A 99 -3.20 -13.35 -4.06
C LEU A 99 -3.10 -12.53 -2.77
N TYR A 100 -1.89 -12.42 -2.21
CA TYR A 100 -1.72 -11.84 -0.87
C TYR A 100 -1.52 -10.33 -0.87
N GLY A 101 -1.36 -9.73 -2.07
CA GLY A 101 -1.18 -8.30 -2.24
C GLY A 101 0.27 -7.85 -2.27
N THR A 102 0.46 -6.57 -2.62
CA THR A 102 1.79 -5.99 -2.84
C THR A 102 1.92 -4.60 -2.22
N ILE A 103 3.17 -4.17 -2.07
CA ILE A 103 3.54 -2.77 -1.88
C ILE A 103 4.24 -2.31 -3.15
N PHE A 104 3.87 -1.16 -3.67
CA PHE A 104 4.44 -0.62 -4.90
C PHE A 104 4.94 0.81 -4.75
N SER A 105 5.79 1.23 -5.69
CA SER A 105 6.15 2.63 -5.91
C SER A 105 6.04 2.98 -7.39
N ILE A 106 5.84 4.28 -7.65
CA ILE A 106 5.80 4.86 -8.99
C ILE A 106 6.30 6.30 -8.92
N ALA A 107 6.99 6.77 -9.94
CA ALA A 107 7.38 8.18 -10.03
C ALA A 107 6.17 9.06 -10.34
N ARG A 108 6.23 10.36 -9.99
CA ARG A 108 5.15 11.33 -10.22
C ARG A 108 4.92 11.69 -11.69
N ASP A 109 5.79 11.26 -12.58
CA ASP A 109 5.63 11.35 -14.03
C ASP A 109 4.97 10.08 -14.65
N GLY A 110 4.62 9.09 -13.81
CA GLY A 110 4.01 7.83 -14.21
C GLY A 110 5.01 6.76 -14.63
N THR A 111 6.32 7.05 -14.58
CA THR A 111 7.37 6.09 -14.94
C THR A 111 7.81 5.24 -13.75
N GLY A 112 8.55 4.16 -14.02
CA GLY A 112 9.26 3.38 -13.01
C GLY A 112 8.35 2.69 -11.99
N PHE A 113 7.12 2.27 -12.39
CA PHE A 113 6.29 1.44 -11.51
C PHE A 113 7.07 0.18 -11.11
N THR A 114 7.08 -0.10 -9.82
CA THR A 114 7.78 -1.25 -9.25
C THR A 114 6.97 -1.83 -8.10
N SER A 115 6.70 -3.14 -8.17
CA SER A 115 6.26 -3.91 -7.00
C SER A 115 7.48 -4.13 -6.11
N ILE A 116 7.53 -3.40 -4.99
CA ILE A 116 8.67 -3.41 -4.06
C ILE A 116 8.63 -4.67 -3.19
N TYR A 117 7.43 -5.10 -2.86
CA TYR A 117 7.21 -6.24 -1.98
C TYR A 117 5.92 -6.98 -2.34
N SER A 118 5.99 -8.31 -2.39
CA SER A 118 4.82 -9.19 -2.50
C SER A 118 4.64 -9.96 -1.20
N PHE A 119 3.47 -9.86 -0.59
CA PHE A 119 3.15 -10.59 0.63
C PHE A 119 3.07 -12.10 0.37
N LYS A 120 3.39 -12.90 1.39
CA LYS A 120 3.46 -14.37 1.33
C LYS A 120 2.35 -15.06 2.12
N GLY A 121 1.40 -14.31 2.65
CA GLY A 121 0.34 -14.80 3.53
C GLY A 121 0.81 -15.03 4.97
N SER A 122 1.97 -15.64 5.18
CA SER A 122 2.55 -15.85 6.51
C SER A 122 3.04 -14.57 7.19
N ASP A 123 3.37 -13.56 6.40
CA ASP A 123 3.81 -12.23 6.85
C ASP A 123 2.72 -11.17 6.74
N GLY A 124 1.58 -11.51 6.19
CA GLY A 124 0.41 -10.68 5.99
C GLY A 124 -0.27 -10.98 4.66
N SER A 125 -1.50 -10.49 4.52
CA SER A 125 -2.29 -10.58 3.30
C SER A 125 -3.30 -9.43 3.27
N THR A 126 -3.68 -9.00 2.07
CA THR A 126 -4.63 -7.91 1.90
C THR A 126 -4.14 -6.63 2.59
N PRO A 127 -2.97 -6.08 2.16
CA PRO A 127 -2.51 -4.80 2.68
C PRO A 127 -3.52 -3.71 2.33
N THR A 128 -3.75 -2.80 3.27
CA THR A 128 -4.77 -1.76 3.17
C THR A 128 -4.31 -0.48 3.85
N GLY A 129 -4.98 0.62 3.53
CA GLY A 129 -4.67 1.92 4.12
C GLY A 129 -3.39 2.57 3.59
N GLN A 130 -3.17 3.80 4.01
CA GLN A 130 -1.99 4.57 3.64
C GLN A 130 -0.75 4.09 4.39
N LEU A 131 0.39 4.07 3.70
CA LEU A 131 1.69 3.81 4.31
C LEU A 131 2.16 5.03 5.14
N LEU A 132 2.62 4.78 6.36
CA LEU A 132 3.27 5.78 7.19
C LEU A 132 4.79 5.71 6.97
N GLN A 133 5.40 6.79 6.49
CA GLN A 133 6.85 6.88 6.37
C GLN A 133 7.46 7.34 7.70
N LEU A 134 8.35 6.54 8.27
CA LEU A 134 9.07 6.85 9.51
C LEU A 134 10.38 7.60 9.25
N ASN A 135 11.08 7.24 8.18
CA ASN A 135 12.33 7.86 7.74
C ASN A 135 12.50 7.62 6.22
N PRO A 136 13.54 8.15 5.55
CA PRO A 136 13.68 8.07 4.10
C PRO A 136 13.56 6.67 3.50
N THR A 137 13.89 5.63 4.25
CA THR A 137 13.95 4.25 3.76
C THR A 137 12.97 3.29 4.44
N THR A 138 12.17 3.77 5.41
CA THR A 138 11.32 2.89 6.23
C THR A 138 9.87 3.34 6.23
N PHE A 139 8.99 2.41 5.90
CA PHE A 139 7.54 2.58 5.96
C PHE A 139 6.91 1.58 6.92
N VAL A 140 5.75 1.95 7.46
CA VAL A 140 4.90 1.07 8.27
C VAL A 140 3.53 1.04 7.63
N GLY A 141 2.93 -0.13 7.61
CA GLY A 141 1.58 -0.36 7.13
C GLY A 141 0.89 -1.50 7.86
N ILE A 142 -0.31 -1.81 7.44
CA ILE A 142 -1.13 -2.87 8.01
C ILE A 142 -1.62 -3.81 6.92
N THR A 143 -1.83 -5.07 7.28
CA THR A 143 -2.59 -6.03 6.47
C THR A 143 -3.86 -6.43 7.20
N GLN A 144 -4.94 -6.63 6.45
CA GLN A 144 -6.23 -6.98 7.00
C GLN A 144 -6.28 -8.45 7.45
N SER A 145 -5.51 -9.31 6.81
CA SER A 145 -5.49 -10.76 7.06
C SER A 145 -4.07 -11.32 6.97
N GLY A 146 -3.94 -12.64 7.05
CA GLY A 146 -2.64 -13.31 7.04
C GLY A 146 -1.85 -13.08 8.33
N GLY A 147 -0.55 -13.31 8.25
CA GLY A 147 0.32 -13.30 9.41
C GLY A 147 0.18 -14.58 10.26
N ARG A 148 0.91 -14.64 11.35
CA ARG A 148 1.05 -15.83 12.20
C ARG A 148 -0.28 -16.40 12.73
N CYS A 149 -1.29 -15.55 12.88
CA CYS A 149 -2.61 -15.91 13.41
C CYS A 149 -3.73 -15.69 12.41
N SER A 150 -3.44 -15.40 11.16
CA SER A 150 -4.40 -15.09 10.10
C SER A 150 -5.34 -13.91 10.41
N GLN A 151 -4.96 -13.01 11.32
CA GLN A 151 -5.75 -11.86 11.75
C GLN A 151 -5.16 -10.52 11.32
N GLY A 152 -4.26 -10.54 10.36
CA GLY A 152 -3.56 -9.35 9.89
C GLY A 152 -2.28 -9.05 10.69
N THR A 153 -1.52 -8.11 10.16
CA THR A 153 -0.23 -7.69 10.73
C THR A 153 -0.08 -6.19 10.69
N VAL A 154 0.69 -5.65 11.62
CA VAL A 154 1.39 -4.38 11.42
C VAL A 154 2.78 -4.74 10.88
N TYR A 155 3.16 -4.21 9.74
CA TYR A 155 4.45 -4.49 9.13
C TYR A 155 5.31 -3.24 8.99
N GLN A 156 6.61 -3.45 9.01
CA GLN A 156 7.60 -2.44 8.67
C GLN A 156 8.32 -2.88 7.40
N LEU A 157 8.28 -2.04 6.37
CA LEU A 157 9.02 -2.21 5.11
C LEU A 157 10.31 -1.39 5.17
N SER A 158 11.45 -2.02 4.87
CA SER A 158 12.71 -1.33 4.61
C SER A 158 13.00 -1.34 3.12
N LEU A 159 13.26 -0.17 2.52
CA LEU A 159 13.65 -0.07 1.12
C LEU A 159 15.09 -0.56 0.87
N THR A 160 15.94 -0.57 1.90
CA THR A 160 17.29 -1.12 1.85
C THR A 160 17.26 -2.63 2.05
N GLY A 161 16.81 -3.37 1.01
CA GLY A 161 16.71 -4.82 1.05
C GLY A 161 15.30 -5.36 1.22
N ALA A 162 14.28 -4.63 0.74
CA ALA A 162 12.86 -4.99 0.58
C ALA A 162 12.36 -6.13 1.51
N THR A 163 12.56 -5.97 2.82
CA THR A 163 12.10 -6.93 3.83
C THR A 163 10.98 -6.33 4.66
N THR A 164 9.97 -7.14 4.96
CA THR A 164 8.97 -6.78 5.95
C THR A 164 9.23 -7.50 7.26
N LYS A 165 9.10 -6.77 8.37
CA LYS A 165 8.95 -7.36 9.70
C LYS A 165 7.50 -7.19 10.12
N GLY A 166 6.72 -8.27 10.07
CA GLY A 166 5.36 -8.29 10.60
C GLY A 166 5.35 -8.49 12.11
N VAL A 167 4.60 -7.67 12.82
CA VAL A 167 4.25 -7.89 14.22
C VAL A 167 2.80 -8.34 14.26
N THR A 168 2.57 -9.61 14.56
CA THR A 168 1.23 -10.16 14.75
C THR A 168 1.00 -10.34 16.25
N ASN A 169 0.03 -9.64 16.80
CA ASN A 169 -0.41 -9.90 18.16
C ASN A 169 -1.50 -10.99 18.12
N CYS A 170 -1.07 -12.25 18.17
CA CYS A 170 -2.00 -13.35 18.40
C CYS A 170 -2.53 -13.18 19.83
N GLY A 171 -3.78 -12.76 19.98
CA GLY A 171 -4.42 -12.69 21.30
C GLY A 171 -4.12 -13.96 22.07
N ARG A 172 -3.42 -13.87 23.20
CA ARG A 172 -3.23 -14.99 24.09
C ARG A 172 -4.62 -15.58 24.36
N LYS A 173 -4.79 -16.90 24.13
CA LYS A 173 -5.78 -17.64 24.89
C LYS A 173 -5.60 -17.19 26.35
N LYS A 174 -6.67 -16.75 26.96
CA LYS A 174 -6.71 -16.50 28.41
C LYS A 174 -6.41 -17.84 29.11
N ASP A 175 -5.14 -18.12 29.28
CA ASP A 175 -4.72 -18.98 30.37
C ASP A 175 -4.90 -18.13 31.61
N SER A 176 -5.83 -18.54 32.46
CA SER A 176 -6.13 -17.94 33.75
C SER A 176 -4.86 -17.87 34.59
N GLY A 177 -4.19 -16.71 34.64
CA GLY A 177 -3.03 -16.50 35.51
C GLY A 177 -2.09 -15.41 35.02
N GLY A 178 -2.15 -14.23 35.65
CA GLY A 178 -1.05 -13.30 35.81
C GLY A 178 -0.56 -12.53 34.60
N GLY A 179 -0.83 -11.24 34.57
CA GLY A 179 -0.41 -10.32 33.53
C GLY A 179 1.11 -10.17 33.36
N ALA A 180 1.55 -10.24 32.14
CA ALA A 180 2.75 -9.57 31.67
C ALA A 180 2.49 -9.10 30.23
N VAL A 181 2.46 -7.79 30.03
CA VAL A 181 2.45 -7.17 28.69
C VAL A 181 3.75 -7.51 27.98
N ALA A 182 3.64 -8.13 26.82
CA ALA A 182 4.82 -8.51 26.05
C ALA A 182 5.59 -7.24 25.61
N PRO A 183 6.93 -7.25 25.67
CA PRO A 183 7.78 -6.08 25.40
C PRO A 183 7.75 -5.56 23.95
N ALA A 184 7.06 -6.26 23.04
CA ALA A 184 6.95 -5.85 21.63
C ALA A 184 6.12 -4.55 21.42
N LEU A 185 5.16 -4.24 22.30
CA LEU A 185 4.40 -2.99 22.21
C LEU A 185 5.22 -1.78 22.65
N LEU A 186 6.25 -2.01 23.48
CA LEU A 186 7.15 -0.95 23.98
C LEU A 186 8.09 -0.44 22.88
N LEU A 187 8.40 -1.26 21.87
CA LEU A 187 9.33 -0.88 20.81
C LEU A 187 8.71 0.13 19.83
N VAL A 188 7.41 0.05 19.57
CA VAL A 188 6.71 1.01 18.69
C VAL A 188 6.57 2.37 19.38
N LEU A 189 6.35 2.37 20.71
CA LEU A 189 6.25 3.61 21.49
C LEU A 189 7.63 4.27 21.71
N LEU A 190 8.72 3.51 21.79
CA LEU A 190 10.08 4.05 21.92
C LEU A 190 10.57 4.73 20.64
N VAL A 191 10.21 4.21 19.46
CA VAL A 191 10.55 4.87 18.18
C VAL A 191 9.78 6.18 18.01
N ALA A 192 8.51 6.25 18.42
CA ALA A 192 7.73 7.49 18.42
C ALA A 192 8.24 8.52 19.46
N GLY A 193 8.80 8.07 20.57
CA GLY A 193 9.38 8.95 21.59
C GLY A 193 10.75 9.55 21.20
N LEU A 194 11.55 8.85 20.43
CA LEU A 194 12.85 9.32 19.96
C LEU A 194 12.73 10.40 18.87
N VAL A 195 11.71 10.34 18.04
CA VAL A 195 11.46 11.38 17.02
C VAL A 195 11.01 12.71 17.66
N ARG A 196 10.34 12.69 18.81
CA ARG A 196 9.93 13.93 19.51
C ARG A 196 11.07 14.66 20.22
N ARG A 197 12.19 14.00 20.54
CA ARG A 197 13.32 14.66 21.22
C ARG A 197 14.34 15.33 20.28
N ALA A 198 14.27 15.09 18.99
CA ALA A 198 15.17 15.69 18.00
C ALA A 198 14.69 17.05 17.45
N THR A 199 13.50 17.55 17.87
CA THR A 199 12.93 18.79 17.33
C THR A 199 12.94 19.96 18.33
N VAL A 200 13.67 19.84 19.46
CA VAL A 200 13.85 20.95 20.41
C VAL A 200 15.33 21.17 20.64
N ARG A 201 15.95 21.86 19.69
CA ARG A 201 17.09 22.79 19.85
C ARG A 201 17.17 23.67 18.63
#